data_9e0df6bb6b161a6a6f95a1967295d197
#
_entry.id   9e0df6bb6b161a6a6f95a1967295d197
#
_cell.length_a   1.000
_cell.length_b   1.000
_cell.length_c   1.000
_cell.angle_alpha   90.00
_cell.angle_beta   90.00
_cell.angle_gamma   90.00
#
_symmetry.space_group_name_H-M   'P 1'
#
loop_
_entity.id
_entity.type
_entity.pdbx_description
1 polymer ?
#
loop_
_entity_poly.entity_id
_entity_poly.type
_entity_poly.pdbx_seq_one_letter_code
_entity_poly.pdbx_strand_id
1 'polypeptide(L)'
;GWNMSYSEDLKLFTAAHTYENMTVDGSKFRYVLSGKKGGKILVLLNGGMNTLEMWMGYVDSLAADYQVLLFDYPQELRTNQELVKGMHAFFEKIGITQPIFIGASDGGMVAQIYTQKYHGEVGGLILISTGGMDAATLKSLKKKYFFAPLMLFYMKHCNYEKLKPKLIRAGMGHIRNESKEQAAYAQDMYETIFKDYKKEKDVHISGLLADLMNQTPVAEPDFKELEGKILLILPNQDFFSGKMQKDLIQLMHNPEIKYVSGGHLSTILQADEYVQAIREFLQKSI
;
A
#
# COMPACT_ATOMS: atom_id res chain seq x y z
N GLY A 1 11.52 15.98 -6.02
CA GLY A 1 11.37 17.40 -5.80
C GLY A 1 9.93 17.84 -5.78
N TRP A 2 9.61 18.54 -4.76
CA TRP A 2 8.31 19.04 -4.36
C TRP A 2 7.81 20.30 -5.08
N ASN A 3 8.26 20.59 -6.27
CA ASN A 3 7.92 21.89 -6.89
C ASN A 3 6.79 21.81 -7.90
N MET A 4 6.14 20.63 -8.02
CA MET A 4 5.10 20.41 -9.02
C MET A 4 3.80 19.98 -8.34
N SER A 5 2.67 20.12 -9.06
CA SER A 5 1.40 19.57 -8.64
C SER A 5 1.38 18.05 -8.87
N TYR A 6 0.44 17.37 -8.21
CA TYR A 6 0.26 15.93 -8.43
C TYR A 6 -0.01 15.61 -9.92
N SER A 7 -0.85 16.41 -10.58
CA SER A 7 -1.18 16.18 -11.99
C SER A 7 0.02 16.35 -12.93
N GLU A 8 0.93 17.27 -12.63
CA GLU A 8 2.17 17.45 -13.36
C GLU A 8 3.12 16.27 -13.14
N ASP A 9 3.30 15.85 -11.90
CA ASP A 9 4.11 14.67 -11.55
C ASP A 9 3.57 13.41 -12.24
N LEU A 10 2.25 13.26 -12.28
CA LEU A 10 1.60 12.13 -12.94
C LEU A 10 1.87 12.12 -14.45
N LYS A 11 1.83 13.28 -15.11
CA LYS A 11 2.17 13.40 -16.55
C LYS A 11 3.61 12.98 -16.79
N LEU A 12 4.55 13.45 -15.99
CA LEU A 12 5.96 13.09 -16.11
C LEU A 12 6.18 11.60 -15.88
N PHE A 13 5.56 11.04 -14.85
CA PHE A 13 5.66 9.62 -14.55
C PHE A 13 5.12 8.76 -15.69
N THR A 14 3.95 9.10 -16.21
CA THR A 14 3.31 8.36 -17.30
C THR A 14 4.12 8.43 -18.59
N ALA A 15 4.75 9.56 -18.86
CA ALA A 15 5.63 9.72 -20.03
C ALA A 15 6.95 8.95 -19.89
N ALA A 16 7.47 8.80 -18.68
CA ALA A 16 8.78 8.19 -18.42
C ALA A 16 8.73 6.67 -18.22
N HIS A 17 7.56 6.10 -17.93
CA HIS A 17 7.43 4.69 -17.60
C HIS A 17 6.44 3.98 -18.52
N THR A 18 6.79 2.76 -18.91
CA THR A 18 5.92 1.91 -19.71
C THR A 18 4.93 1.17 -18.82
N TYR A 19 3.64 1.34 -19.09
CA TYR A 19 2.58 0.58 -18.46
C TYR A 19 2.32 -0.70 -19.26
N GLU A 20 2.31 -1.81 -18.55
CA GLU A 20 2.09 -3.12 -19.15
C GLU A 20 0.83 -3.75 -18.57
N ASN A 21 0.24 -4.66 -19.33
CA ASN A 21 -0.93 -5.44 -18.91
C ASN A 21 -0.63 -6.93 -19.12
N MET A 22 -0.97 -7.74 -18.13
CA MET A 22 -0.83 -9.18 -18.22
C MET A 22 -2.06 -9.84 -17.59
N THR A 23 -2.61 -10.84 -18.28
CA THR A 23 -3.69 -11.65 -17.73
C THR A 23 -3.09 -12.94 -17.18
N VAL A 24 -3.35 -13.22 -15.90
CA VAL A 24 -2.90 -14.42 -15.21
C VAL A 24 -4.10 -15.08 -14.55
N ASP A 25 -4.44 -16.30 -14.95
CA ASP A 25 -5.59 -17.05 -14.43
C ASP A 25 -6.90 -16.24 -14.46
N GLY A 26 -7.11 -15.49 -15.54
CA GLY A 26 -8.28 -14.65 -15.74
C GLY A 26 -8.24 -13.28 -15.06
N SER A 27 -7.23 -12.98 -14.27
CA SER A 27 -7.07 -11.69 -13.60
C SER A 27 -6.14 -10.77 -14.38
N LYS A 28 -6.56 -9.52 -14.57
CA LYS A 28 -5.83 -8.52 -15.35
C LYS A 28 -4.96 -7.68 -14.43
N PHE A 29 -3.65 -7.81 -14.59
CA PHE A 29 -2.65 -7.01 -13.89
C PHE A 29 -2.19 -5.86 -14.80
N ARG A 30 -2.43 -4.64 -14.36
CA ARG A 30 -1.86 -3.43 -14.94
C ARG A 30 -0.66 -3.07 -14.07
N TYR A 31 0.52 -2.95 -14.65
CA TYR A 31 1.73 -2.79 -13.85
C TYR A 31 2.82 -1.98 -14.54
N VAL A 32 3.77 -1.51 -13.74
CA VAL A 32 5.03 -0.91 -14.15
C VAL A 32 6.15 -1.71 -13.51
N LEU A 33 7.06 -2.19 -14.33
CA LEU A 33 8.27 -2.88 -13.88
C LEU A 33 9.47 -2.06 -14.34
N SER A 34 10.25 -1.56 -13.39
CA SER A 34 11.38 -0.65 -13.63
C SER A 34 12.64 -1.14 -12.94
N GLY A 35 13.80 -0.66 -13.40
CA GLY A 35 15.06 -0.94 -12.76
C GLY A 35 15.84 -2.07 -13.42
N LYS A 36 16.97 -2.41 -12.81
CA LYS A 36 17.96 -3.32 -13.37
C LYS A 36 17.54 -4.78 -13.24
N LYS A 37 17.49 -5.50 -14.35
CA LYS A 37 17.25 -6.94 -14.35
C LYS A 37 18.30 -7.68 -13.54
N GLY A 38 17.86 -8.72 -12.79
CA GLY A 38 18.74 -9.57 -11.99
C GLY A 38 19.08 -9.01 -10.61
N GLY A 39 18.64 -7.81 -10.29
CA GLY A 39 18.75 -7.25 -8.95
C GLY A 39 17.66 -7.81 -8.02
N LYS A 40 17.79 -7.47 -6.73
CA LYS A 40 16.70 -7.74 -5.77
C LYS A 40 15.47 -6.97 -6.21
N ILE A 41 14.30 -7.55 -5.99
CA ILE A 41 13.05 -6.96 -6.43
C ILE A 41 12.24 -6.41 -5.26
N LEU A 42 11.82 -5.17 -5.42
CA LEU A 42 10.92 -4.47 -4.52
C LEU A 42 9.52 -4.49 -5.13
N VAL A 43 8.56 -4.98 -4.39
CA VAL A 43 7.15 -5.00 -4.79
C VAL A 43 6.39 -4.03 -3.89
N LEU A 44 5.85 -2.97 -4.49
CA LEU A 44 5.18 -1.90 -3.77
C LEU A 44 3.68 -2.14 -3.78
N LEU A 45 3.10 -2.25 -2.59
CA LEU A 45 1.69 -2.62 -2.40
C LEU A 45 0.85 -1.41 -2.01
N ASN A 46 -0.23 -1.19 -2.76
CA ASN A 46 -1.07 -0.01 -2.70
C ASN A 46 -1.90 0.10 -1.42
N GLY A 47 -2.17 1.33 -1.01
CA GLY A 47 -3.15 1.65 0.00
C GLY A 47 -4.59 1.65 -0.53
N GLY A 48 -5.48 2.28 0.22
CA GLY A 48 -6.93 2.17 0.07
C GLY A 48 -7.58 2.72 -1.19
N MET A 49 -6.85 3.37 -2.08
CA MET A 49 -7.36 3.81 -3.40
C MET A 49 -6.96 2.84 -4.52
N ASN A 50 -6.09 1.90 -4.23
CA ASN A 50 -5.60 0.92 -5.21
C ASN A 50 -5.09 1.58 -6.50
N THR A 51 -4.24 2.59 -6.37
CA THR A 51 -3.59 3.24 -7.51
C THR A 51 -2.08 3.05 -7.41
N LEU A 52 -1.48 2.42 -8.41
CA LEU A 52 -0.03 2.20 -8.43
C LEU A 52 0.75 3.53 -8.46
N GLU A 53 0.14 4.58 -8.95
CA GLU A 53 0.73 5.92 -9.05
C GLU A 53 0.98 6.58 -7.69
N MET A 54 0.44 6.04 -6.60
CA MET A 54 0.80 6.51 -5.25
C MET A 54 2.30 6.39 -4.99
N TRP A 55 2.96 5.48 -5.70
CA TRP A 55 4.38 5.19 -5.57
C TRP A 55 5.28 5.92 -6.55
N MET A 56 4.74 6.82 -7.38
CA MET A 56 5.52 7.48 -8.43
C MET A 56 6.74 8.25 -7.91
N GLY A 57 6.69 8.76 -6.70
CA GLY A 57 7.84 9.43 -6.05
C GLY A 57 8.93 8.49 -5.54
N TYR A 58 8.72 7.16 -5.63
CA TYR A 58 9.65 6.15 -5.12
C TYR A 58 10.46 5.46 -6.22
N VAL A 59 9.90 5.37 -7.41
CA VAL A 59 10.37 4.44 -8.44
C VAL A 59 11.77 4.76 -8.91
N ASP A 60 12.04 5.99 -9.35
CA ASP A 60 13.30 6.33 -10.00
C ASP A 60 14.50 6.17 -9.04
N SER A 61 14.33 6.59 -7.79
CA SER A 61 15.38 6.44 -6.78
C SER A 61 15.65 4.97 -6.45
N LEU A 62 14.61 4.17 -6.25
CA LEU A 62 14.75 2.75 -5.93
C LEU A 62 15.22 1.93 -7.13
N ALA A 63 14.78 2.28 -8.34
CA ALA A 63 15.14 1.58 -9.57
C ALA A 63 16.60 1.76 -9.97
N ALA A 64 17.31 2.71 -9.37
CA ALA A 64 18.75 2.87 -9.59
C ALA A 64 19.54 1.63 -9.14
N ASP A 65 19.10 0.95 -8.07
CA ASP A 65 19.80 -0.17 -7.48
C ASP A 65 18.98 -1.47 -7.41
N TYR A 66 17.66 -1.38 -7.56
CA TYR A 66 16.75 -2.52 -7.41
C TYR A 66 15.83 -2.62 -8.62
N GLN A 67 15.24 -3.79 -8.81
CA GLN A 67 14.08 -3.92 -9.67
C GLN A 67 12.84 -3.52 -8.86
N VAL A 68 11.92 -2.76 -9.45
CA VAL A 68 10.75 -2.20 -8.76
C VAL A 68 9.48 -2.55 -9.53
N LEU A 69 8.54 -3.19 -8.86
CA LEU A 69 7.23 -3.54 -9.40
C LEU A 69 6.15 -2.73 -8.70
N LEU A 70 5.35 -2.04 -9.50
CA LEU A 70 4.09 -1.40 -9.09
C LEU A 70 2.95 -2.06 -9.84
N PHE A 71 1.84 -2.32 -9.19
CA PHE A 71 0.65 -2.84 -9.89
C PHE A 71 -0.64 -2.47 -9.18
N ASP A 72 -1.72 -2.40 -9.93
CA ASP A 72 -3.06 -2.27 -9.37
C ASP A 72 -3.59 -3.67 -9.01
N TYR A 73 -4.29 -3.79 -7.90
CA TYR A 73 -4.95 -5.05 -7.53
C TYR A 73 -6.08 -5.32 -8.52
N PRO A 74 -6.05 -6.48 -9.21
CA PRO A 74 -7.08 -6.82 -10.21
C PRO A 74 -8.48 -6.87 -9.60
N GLN A 75 -9.44 -6.31 -10.30
CA GLN A 75 -10.85 -6.28 -9.84
C GLN A 75 -11.48 -7.68 -9.78
N GLU A 76 -10.95 -8.63 -10.51
CA GLU A 76 -11.38 -10.04 -10.49
C GLU A 76 -11.06 -10.74 -9.17
N LEU A 77 -10.08 -10.21 -8.42
CA LEU A 77 -9.65 -10.75 -7.13
C LEU A 77 -10.39 -10.00 -6.02
N ARG A 78 -11.40 -10.64 -5.45
CA ARG A 78 -12.39 -9.97 -4.59
C ARG A 78 -12.18 -10.18 -3.09
N THR A 79 -11.38 -11.17 -2.73
CA THR A 79 -10.97 -11.41 -1.34
C THR A 79 -9.47 -11.28 -1.21
N ASN A 80 -8.98 -11.06 0.00
CA ASN A 80 -7.53 -10.97 0.22
C ASN A 80 -6.83 -12.30 -0.04
N GLN A 81 -7.50 -13.44 0.21
CA GLN A 81 -6.95 -14.75 -0.13
C GLN A 81 -6.83 -14.93 -1.65
N GLU A 82 -7.85 -14.52 -2.41
CA GLU A 82 -7.77 -14.51 -3.87
C GLU A 82 -6.66 -13.56 -4.37
N LEU A 83 -6.55 -12.37 -3.75
CA LEU A 83 -5.54 -11.37 -4.12
C LEU A 83 -4.14 -11.93 -3.94
N VAL A 84 -3.78 -12.47 -2.77
CA VAL A 84 -2.43 -12.97 -2.54
C VAL A 84 -2.12 -14.20 -3.38
N LYS A 85 -3.11 -15.06 -3.65
CA LYS A 85 -2.96 -16.20 -4.57
C LYS A 85 -2.72 -15.71 -6.00
N GLY A 86 -3.46 -14.73 -6.45
CA GLY A 86 -3.28 -14.12 -7.77
C GLY A 86 -1.93 -13.41 -7.90
N MET A 87 -1.50 -12.71 -6.85
CA MET A 87 -0.18 -12.09 -6.79
C MET A 87 0.93 -13.14 -6.94
N HIS A 88 0.83 -14.25 -6.22
CA HIS A 88 1.82 -15.34 -6.30
C HIS A 88 1.93 -15.89 -7.72
N ALA A 89 0.79 -16.15 -8.36
CA ALA A 89 0.77 -16.62 -9.75
C ALA A 89 1.36 -15.58 -10.73
N PHE A 90 1.05 -14.30 -10.51
CA PHE A 90 1.62 -13.19 -11.30
C PHE A 90 3.14 -13.13 -11.13
N PHE A 91 3.64 -13.21 -9.91
CA PHE A 91 5.08 -13.19 -9.64
C PHE A 91 5.80 -14.36 -10.31
N GLU A 92 5.26 -15.58 -10.23
CA GLU A 92 5.81 -16.73 -10.94
C GLU A 92 5.89 -16.49 -12.45
N LYS A 93 4.83 -15.91 -13.03
CA LYS A 93 4.75 -15.63 -14.47
C LYS A 93 5.82 -14.65 -14.95
N ILE A 94 6.15 -13.65 -14.15
CA ILE A 94 7.17 -12.65 -14.49
C ILE A 94 8.54 -12.94 -13.88
N GLY A 95 8.70 -14.09 -13.23
CA GLY A 95 10.00 -14.56 -12.73
C GLY A 95 10.44 -13.91 -11.42
N ILE A 96 9.51 -13.46 -10.59
CA ILE A 96 9.83 -12.89 -9.28
C ILE A 96 9.89 -14.00 -8.24
N THR A 97 11.02 -14.08 -7.55
CA THR A 97 11.23 -14.94 -6.39
C THR A 97 11.68 -14.06 -5.23
N GLN A 98 11.31 -14.42 -4.00
CA GLN A 98 11.71 -13.69 -2.79
C GLN A 98 11.44 -12.18 -2.86
N PRO A 99 10.19 -11.75 -3.18
CA PRO A 99 9.90 -10.31 -3.24
C PRO A 99 10.14 -9.64 -1.89
N ILE A 100 10.68 -8.42 -1.94
CA ILE A 100 10.76 -7.54 -0.78
C ILE A 100 9.54 -6.62 -0.90
N PHE A 101 8.60 -6.77 0.01
CA PHE A 101 7.39 -5.95 -0.01
C PHE A 101 7.61 -4.59 0.66
N ILE A 102 7.13 -3.55 0.00
CA ILE A 102 6.96 -2.22 0.58
C ILE A 102 5.47 -1.93 0.55
N GLY A 103 4.82 -2.05 1.69
CA GLY A 103 3.37 -1.91 1.78
C GLY A 103 2.97 -0.74 2.68
N ALA A 104 2.08 0.12 2.17
CA ALA A 104 1.54 1.24 2.93
C ALA A 104 0.07 1.00 3.26
N SER A 105 -0.31 1.24 4.51
CA SER A 105 -1.70 1.12 4.97
C SER A 105 -2.27 -0.27 4.65
N ASP A 106 -3.31 -0.38 3.83
CA ASP A 106 -3.85 -1.65 3.35
C ASP A 106 -2.76 -2.56 2.75
N GLY A 107 -1.85 -1.99 1.97
CA GLY A 107 -0.74 -2.74 1.36
C GLY A 107 0.17 -3.42 2.38
N GLY A 108 0.35 -2.82 3.55
CA GLY A 108 1.08 -3.44 4.66
C GLY A 108 0.36 -4.64 5.25
N MET A 109 -0.97 -4.62 5.25
CA MET A 109 -1.79 -5.75 5.69
C MET A 109 -1.79 -6.88 4.66
N VAL A 110 -1.87 -6.54 3.37
CA VAL A 110 -1.75 -7.51 2.28
C VAL A 110 -0.40 -8.23 2.33
N ALA A 111 0.67 -7.51 2.58
CA ALA A 111 2.01 -8.10 2.74
C ALA A 111 2.06 -9.13 3.88
N GLN A 112 1.38 -8.88 4.98
CA GLN A 112 1.30 -9.82 6.11
C GLN A 112 0.52 -11.09 5.73
N ILE A 113 -0.59 -10.94 5.04
CA ILE A 113 -1.41 -12.07 4.58
C ILE A 113 -0.61 -12.92 3.59
N TYR A 114 0.10 -12.28 2.65
CA TYR A 114 0.96 -12.98 1.70
C TYR A 114 2.05 -13.78 2.43
N THR A 115 2.71 -13.17 3.39
CA THR A 115 3.78 -13.82 4.17
C THR A 115 3.27 -15.05 4.93
N GLN A 116 2.08 -14.96 5.53
CA GLN A 116 1.46 -16.09 6.22
C GLN A 116 1.18 -17.26 5.25
N LYS A 117 0.64 -16.95 4.08
CA LYS A 117 0.25 -17.97 3.10
C LYS A 117 1.45 -18.59 2.39
N TYR A 118 2.43 -17.79 2.02
CA TYR A 118 3.61 -18.22 1.27
C TYR A 118 4.87 -18.08 2.12
N HIS A 119 4.82 -18.76 3.24
CA HIS A 119 5.90 -18.80 4.23
C HIS A 119 7.22 -19.24 3.59
N GLY A 120 8.30 -18.52 3.86
CA GLY A 120 9.63 -18.81 3.28
C GLY A 120 9.84 -18.24 1.86
N GLU A 121 8.84 -17.63 1.24
CA GLU A 121 8.93 -17.10 -0.13
C GLU A 121 9.00 -15.57 -0.16
N VAL A 122 9.24 -14.91 0.97
CA VAL A 122 9.33 -13.44 1.08
C VAL A 122 10.75 -13.05 1.47
N GLY A 123 11.32 -12.08 0.76
CA GLY A 123 12.69 -11.62 0.96
C GLY A 123 12.84 -10.54 2.02
N GLY A 124 11.78 -9.84 2.36
CA GLY A 124 11.78 -8.77 3.37
C GLY A 124 10.45 -8.05 3.41
N LEU A 125 10.24 -7.29 4.50
CA LEU A 125 9.03 -6.49 4.70
C LEU A 125 9.39 -5.08 5.11
N ILE A 126 8.85 -4.11 4.40
CA ILE A 126 8.89 -2.70 4.77
C ILE A 126 7.44 -2.24 4.88
N LEU A 127 7.00 -1.99 6.09
CA LEU A 127 5.61 -1.67 6.40
C LEU A 127 5.49 -0.22 6.84
N ILE A 128 4.63 0.52 6.16
CA ILE A 128 4.49 1.98 6.31
C ILE A 128 3.05 2.32 6.69
N SER A 129 2.87 3.10 7.75
CA SER A 129 1.53 3.62 8.12
C SER A 129 0.46 2.53 8.15
N THR A 130 0.72 1.40 8.79
CA THR A 130 -0.16 0.23 8.75
C THR A 130 -0.39 -0.36 10.14
N GLY A 131 -1.37 -1.23 10.24
CA GLY A 131 -1.63 -2.02 11.44
C GLY A 131 -1.23 -3.47 11.25
N GLY A 132 -1.15 -4.20 12.36
CA GLY A 132 -0.96 -5.65 12.33
C GLY A 132 -2.23 -6.38 11.96
N MET A 133 -2.07 -7.57 11.38
CA MET A 133 -3.18 -8.50 11.11
C MET A 133 -3.32 -9.54 12.25
N ASP A 134 -2.88 -9.19 13.44
CA ASP A 134 -3.00 -10.02 14.63
C ASP A 134 -4.44 -10.06 15.16
N ALA A 135 -4.74 -11.05 15.99
CA ALA A 135 -6.10 -11.29 16.51
C ALA A 135 -6.67 -10.07 17.24
N ALA A 136 -5.87 -9.41 18.08
CA ALA A 136 -6.31 -8.26 18.87
C ALA A 136 -6.66 -7.07 17.98
N THR A 137 -5.81 -6.77 16.99
CA THR A 137 -6.04 -5.68 16.02
C THR A 137 -7.27 -5.95 15.18
N LEU A 138 -7.43 -7.17 14.65
CA LEU A 138 -8.61 -7.55 13.85
C LEU A 138 -9.90 -7.44 14.65
N LYS A 139 -9.89 -7.86 15.92
CA LYS A 139 -11.05 -7.72 16.81
C LYS A 139 -11.43 -6.26 17.01
N SER A 140 -10.44 -5.39 17.21
CA SER A 140 -10.64 -3.95 17.34
C SER A 140 -11.21 -3.33 16.07
N LEU A 141 -10.68 -3.71 14.89
CA LEU A 141 -11.18 -3.23 13.60
C LEU A 141 -12.59 -3.71 13.31
N LYS A 142 -12.93 -4.96 13.62
CA LYS A 142 -14.30 -5.48 13.49
C LYS A 142 -15.29 -4.65 14.29
N LYS A 143 -14.93 -4.32 15.52
CA LYS A 143 -15.77 -3.49 16.39
C LYS A 143 -15.94 -2.09 15.85
N LYS A 144 -14.86 -1.47 15.37
CA LYS A 144 -14.86 -0.11 14.81
C LYS A 144 -15.62 -0.01 13.49
N TYR A 145 -15.48 -1.00 12.62
CA TYR A 145 -16.05 -0.99 11.26
C TYR A 145 -17.18 -2.00 11.07
N PHE A 146 -17.98 -2.25 12.11
CA PHE A 146 -19.11 -3.19 12.04
C PHE A 146 -20.14 -2.81 10.97
N PHE A 147 -20.19 -1.54 10.59
CA PHE A 147 -21.11 -1.00 9.59
C PHE A 147 -20.59 -1.13 8.14
N ALA A 148 -19.39 -1.66 7.93
CA ALA A 148 -18.78 -1.75 6.60
C ALA A 148 -19.66 -2.43 5.54
N PRO A 149 -20.37 -3.54 5.83
CA PRO A 149 -21.27 -4.14 4.85
C PRO A 149 -22.40 -3.21 4.39
N LEU A 150 -22.93 -2.39 5.30
CA LEU A 150 -23.97 -1.42 4.98
C LEU A 150 -23.42 -0.30 4.09
N MET A 151 -22.22 0.16 4.37
CA MET A 151 -21.55 1.18 3.55
C MET A 151 -21.25 0.66 2.15
N LEU A 152 -20.83 -0.59 2.02
CA LEU A 152 -20.62 -1.22 0.71
C LEU A 152 -21.92 -1.33 -0.09
N PHE A 153 -22.99 -1.72 0.57
CA PHE A 153 -24.32 -1.77 -0.05
C PHE A 153 -24.74 -0.39 -0.55
N TYR A 154 -24.59 0.63 0.28
CA TYR A 154 -24.90 2.00 -0.10
C TYR A 154 -24.05 2.45 -1.32
N MET A 155 -22.75 2.20 -1.29
CA MET A 155 -21.83 2.57 -2.38
C MET A 155 -22.24 1.92 -3.71
N LYS A 156 -22.66 0.65 -3.68
CA LYS A 156 -23.09 -0.07 -4.88
C LYS A 156 -24.33 0.53 -5.54
N HIS A 157 -25.21 1.17 -4.76
CA HIS A 157 -26.51 1.65 -5.20
C HIS A 157 -26.62 3.18 -5.29
N CYS A 158 -25.61 3.94 -4.83
CA CYS A 158 -25.64 5.40 -4.86
C CYS A 158 -25.24 5.97 -6.23
N ASN A 159 -25.51 7.25 -6.42
CA ASN A 159 -24.93 8.02 -7.51
C ASN A 159 -23.49 8.37 -7.14
N TYR A 160 -22.53 7.65 -7.68
CA TYR A 160 -21.12 7.76 -7.33
C TYR A 160 -20.54 9.14 -7.66
N GLU A 161 -20.94 9.75 -8.79
CA GLU A 161 -20.47 11.09 -9.17
C GLU A 161 -20.85 12.15 -8.12
N LYS A 162 -22.01 12.01 -7.48
CA LYS A 162 -22.42 12.88 -6.37
C LYS A 162 -21.68 12.58 -5.06
N LEU A 163 -21.17 11.37 -4.91
CA LEU A 163 -20.40 10.97 -3.73
C LEU A 163 -18.95 11.49 -3.78
N LYS A 164 -18.38 11.63 -4.96
CA LYS A 164 -16.96 12.04 -5.15
C LYS A 164 -16.57 13.31 -4.37
N PRO A 165 -17.32 14.41 -4.41
CA PRO A 165 -16.95 15.61 -3.63
C PRO A 165 -16.89 15.34 -2.13
N LYS A 166 -17.73 14.47 -1.61
CA LYS A 166 -17.72 14.08 -0.19
C LYS A 166 -16.49 13.26 0.15
N LEU A 167 -16.08 12.36 -0.75
CA LEU A 167 -14.87 11.54 -0.58
C LEU A 167 -13.62 12.41 -0.61
N ILE A 168 -13.56 13.39 -1.49
CA ILE A 168 -12.44 14.35 -1.55
C ILE A 168 -12.37 15.14 -0.24
N ARG A 169 -13.48 15.65 0.26
CA ARG A 169 -13.51 16.36 1.54
C ARG A 169 -13.08 15.48 2.71
N ALA A 170 -13.52 14.22 2.73
CA ALA A 170 -13.12 13.28 3.76
C ALA A 170 -11.60 13.02 3.71
N GLY A 171 -11.03 12.84 2.52
CA GLY A 171 -9.58 12.71 2.34
C GLY A 171 -8.82 13.94 2.80
N MET A 172 -9.27 15.13 2.41
CA MET A 172 -8.66 16.40 2.83
C MET A 172 -8.80 16.64 4.33
N GLY A 173 -9.78 16.03 4.99
CA GLY A 173 -9.94 16.10 6.44
C GLY A 173 -8.78 15.50 7.23
N HIS A 174 -7.95 14.67 6.60
CA HIS A 174 -6.72 14.14 7.19
C HIS A 174 -5.53 15.08 7.06
N ILE A 175 -5.68 16.19 6.33
CA ILE A 175 -4.64 17.21 6.13
C ILE A 175 -4.83 18.30 7.18
N ARG A 176 -4.12 18.19 8.31
CA ARG A 176 -4.31 19.13 9.44
C ARG A 176 -3.09 19.97 9.79
N ASN A 177 -1.89 19.39 9.68
CA ASN A 177 -0.65 20.02 10.11
C ASN A 177 0.39 20.11 8.98
N GLU A 178 -0.02 19.87 7.77
CA GLU A 178 0.83 19.96 6.58
C GLU A 178 0.97 21.41 6.12
N SER A 179 2.02 21.68 5.36
CA SER A 179 2.22 22.99 4.75
C SER A 179 1.14 23.31 3.72
N LYS A 180 1.03 24.58 3.33
CA LYS A 180 0.11 24.99 2.26
C LYS A 180 0.41 24.28 0.94
N GLU A 181 1.68 24.09 0.64
CA GLU A 181 2.14 23.39 -0.58
C GLU A 181 1.73 21.93 -0.55
N GLN A 182 1.90 21.27 0.59
CA GLN A 182 1.48 19.88 0.77
C GLN A 182 -0.04 19.73 0.68
N ALA A 183 -0.79 20.64 1.29
CA ALA A 183 -2.25 20.64 1.21
C ALA A 183 -2.73 20.87 -0.23
N ALA A 184 -2.11 21.78 -0.97
CA ALA A 184 -2.42 22.04 -2.38
C ALA A 184 -2.12 20.79 -3.25
N TYR A 185 -1.00 20.13 -3.00
CA TYR A 185 -0.64 18.89 -3.69
C TYR A 185 -1.68 17.79 -3.43
N ALA A 186 -2.09 17.62 -2.18
CA ALA A 186 -3.09 16.61 -1.81
C ALA A 186 -4.46 16.92 -2.43
N GLN A 187 -4.88 18.18 -2.48
CA GLN A 187 -6.13 18.59 -3.11
C GLN A 187 -6.12 18.25 -4.60
N ASP A 188 -5.04 18.59 -5.30
CA ASP A 188 -4.86 18.27 -6.72
C ASP A 188 -4.83 16.76 -6.95
N MET A 189 -4.19 16.01 -6.05
CA MET A 189 -4.16 14.55 -6.10
C MET A 189 -5.57 13.96 -6.05
N TYR A 190 -6.37 14.34 -5.08
CA TYR A 190 -7.73 13.81 -4.95
C TYR A 190 -8.61 14.20 -6.13
N GLU A 191 -8.54 15.45 -6.57
CA GLU A 191 -9.31 15.92 -7.73
C GLU A 191 -8.91 15.18 -9.01
N THR A 192 -7.61 14.98 -9.22
CA THR A 192 -7.09 14.27 -10.38
C THR A 192 -7.50 12.79 -10.38
N ILE A 193 -7.35 12.11 -9.25
CA ILE A 193 -7.71 10.70 -9.14
C ILE A 193 -9.22 10.52 -9.32
N PHE A 194 -10.04 11.27 -8.60
CA PHE A 194 -11.49 11.08 -8.62
C PHE A 194 -12.14 11.54 -9.93
N LYS A 195 -11.48 12.36 -10.73
CA LYS A 195 -12.00 12.77 -12.03
C LYS A 195 -12.43 11.56 -12.88
N ASP A 196 -11.59 10.53 -12.94
CA ASP A 196 -11.82 9.35 -13.74
C ASP A 196 -12.01 8.06 -12.91
N TYR A 197 -12.10 8.19 -11.59
CA TYR A 197 -12.25 7.06 -10.68
C TYR A 197 -13.66 6.49 -10.80
N LYS A 198 -13.75 5.18 -11.07
CA LYS A 198 -15.02 4.51 -11.28
C LYS A 198 -15.54 3.88 -9.98
N LYS A 199 -16.86 3.85 -9.84
CA LYS A 199 -17.54 3.20 -8.71
C LYS A 199 -17.03 1.77 -8.51
N GLU A 200 -16.89 1.01 -9.59
CA GLU A 200 -16.47 -0.39 -9.55
C GLU A 200 -15.11 -0.56 -8.88
N LYS A 201 -14.20 0.37 -9.13
CA LYS A 201 -12.86 0.36 -8.49
C LYS A 201 -12.97 0.62 -7.00
N ASP A 202 -13.78 1.59 -6.59
CA ASP A 202 -13.98 1.91 -5.17
C ASP A 202 -14.71 0.78 -4.43
N VAL A 203 -15.73 0.20 -5.03
CA VAL A 203 -16.42 -0.97 -4.48
C VAL A 203 -15.47 -2.15 -4.29
N HIS A 204 -14.60 -2.38 -5.26
CA HIS A 204 -13.61 -3.46 -5.20
C HIS A 204 -12.64 -3.27 -4.03
N ILE A 205 -11.97 -2.12 -3.96
CA ILE A 205 -10.98 -1.88 -2.89
C ILE A 205 -11.65 -1.80 -1.51
N SER A 206 -12.83 -1.21 -1.41
CA SER A 206 -13.60 -1.17 -0.17
C SER A 206 -14.03 -2.57 0.27
N GLY A 207 -14.34 -3.44 -0.69
CA GLY A 207 -14.62 -4.86 -0.43
C GLY A 207 -13.41 -5.60 0.12
N LEU A 208 -12.23 -5.36 -0.45
CA LEU A 208 -10.98 -5.94 0.07
C LEU A 208 -10.66 -5.45 1.49
N LEU A 209 -10.87 -4.17 1.77
CA LEU A 209 -10.70 -3.60 3.11
C LEU A 209 -11.65 -4.25 4.12
N ALA A 210 -12.91 -4.42 3.76
CA ALA A 210 -13.88 -5.11 4.61
C ALA A 210 -13.50 -6.58 4.84
N ASP A 211 -13.00 -7.25 3.82
CA ASP A 211 -12.57 -8.64 3.89
C ASP A 211 -11.34 -8.85 4.79
N LEU A 212 -10.51 -7.81 5.02
CA LEU A 212 -9.38 -7.91 5.97
C LEU A 212 -9.82 -8.41 7.33
N MET A 213 -10.98 -7.98 7.80
CA MET A 213 -11.52 -8.35 9.10
C MET A 213 -11.92 -9.81 9.22
N ASN A 214 -12.03 -10.52 8.09
CA ASN A 214 -12.41 -11.93 8.02
C ASN A 214 -11.20 -12.86 7.85
N GLN A 215 -9.99 -12.32 7.85
CA GLN A 215 -8.77 -13.11 7.66
C GLN A 215 -8.44 -13.92 8.91
N THR A 216 -7.76 -15.04 8.71
CA THR A 216 -7.10 -15.74 9.79
C THR A 216 -5.99 -14.86 10.36
N PRO A 217 -5.99 -14.55 11.66
CA PRO A 217 -4.97 -13.69 12.22
C PRO A 217 -3.56 -14.22 11.98
N VAL A 218 -2.63 -13.31 11.74
CA VAL A 218 -1.20 -13.61 11.75
C VAL A 218 -0.68 -13.58 13.19
N ALA A 219 0.43 -14.24 13.42
CA ALA A 219 1.11 -14.28 14.71
C ALA A 219 2.62 -14.16 14.53
N GLU A 220 3.34 -13.85 15.58
CA GLU A 220 4.79 -13.65 15.56
C GLU A 220 5.56 -14.77 14.81
N PRO A 221 5.24 -16.06 14.99
CA PRO A 221 5.94 -17.13 14.29
C PRO A 221 5.88 -17.04 12.75
N ASP A 222 4.86 -16.38 12.21
CA ASP A 222 4.73 -16.20 10.76
C ASP A 222 5.85 -15.31 10.18
N PHE A 223 6.49 -14.49 11.02
CA PHE A 223 7.53 -13.54 10.61
C PHE A 223 8.92 -13.90 11.10
N LYS A 224 9.07 -15.03 11.77
CA LYS A 224 10.33 -15.43 12.38
C LYS A 224 11.48 -15.56 11.39
N GLU A 225 11.21 -16.06 10.19
CA GLU A 225 12.22 -16.21 9.13
C GLU A 225 12.67 -14.87 8.55
N LEU A 226 11.94 -13.81 8.84
CA LEU A 226 12.24 -12.45 8.38
C LEU A 226 12.98 -11.61 9.42
N GLU A 227 13.51 -12.24 10.47
CA GLU A 227 14.30 -11.54 11.48
C GLU A 227 15.47 -10.79 10.84
N GLY A 228 15.60 -9.50 11.17
CA GLY A 228 16.61 -8.63 10.55
C GLY A 228 16.22 -8.09 9.18
N LYS A 229 15.08 -8.49 8.63
CA LYS A 229 14.62 -8.13 7.29
C LYS A 229 13.29 -7.37 7.32
N ILE A 230 12.92 -6.80 8.45
CA ILE A 230 11.68 -6.04 8.62
C ILE A 230 11.99 -4.62 9.07
N LEU A 231 11.46 -3.64 8.32
CA LEU A 231 11.46 -2.22 8.67
C LEU A 231 10.02 -1.76 8.88
N LEU A 232 9.77 -1.08 9.99
CA LEU A 232 8.52 -0.36 10.22
C LEU A 232 8.80 1.13 10.12
N ILE A 233 8.03 1.84 9.29
CA ILE A 233 8.07 3.30 9.24
C ILE A 233 6.76 3.82 9.80
N LEU A 234 6.84 4.52 10.93
CA LEU A 234 5.71 4.88 11.76
C LEU A 234 5.56 6.41 11.85
N PRO A 235 4.59 6.99 11.13
CA PRO A 235 4.29 8.41 11.29
C PRO A 235 3.69 8.70 12.66
N ASN A 236 4.07 9.85 13.24
CA ASN A 236 3.66 10.19 14.61
C ASN A 236 2.22 10.75 14.71
N GLN A 237 1.63 11.16 13.60
CA GLN A 237 0.28 11.73 13.55
C GLN A 237 -0.67 10.89 12.69
N ASP A 238 -0.39 9.58 12.63
CA ASP A 238 -1.17 8.65 11.83
C ASP A 238 -2.41 8.19 12.58
N PHE A 239 -3.39 7.74 11.82
CA PHE A 239 -4.54 6.98 12.23
C PHE A 239 -4.12 5.68 12.96
N PHE A 240 -3.08 4.99 12.46
CA PHE A 240 -2.46 3.86 13.15
C PHE A 240 -1.46 4.37 14.18
N SER A 241 -1.89 4.54 15.43
CA SER A 241 -1.06 5.09 16.50
C SER A 241 -1.29 4.35 17.83
N GLY A 242 -0.50 4.69 18.83
CA GLY A 242 -0.66 4.17 20.19
C GLY A 242 -0.56 2.64 20.26
N LYS A 243 -1.62 2.00 20.72
CA LYS A 243 -1.66 0.54 20.92
C LYS A 243 -1.46 -0.23 19.61
N MET A 244 -2.00 0.25 18.51
CA MET A 244 -1.85 -0.42 17.20
C MET A 244 -0.38 -0.48 16.76
N GLN A 245 0.38 0.58 16.98
CA GLN A 245 1.81 0.58 16.68
C GLN A 245 2.59 -0.37 17.61
N LYS A 246 2.26 -0.37 18.90
CA LYS A 246 2.89 -1.29 19.86
C LYS A 246 2.62 -2.75 19.51
N ASP A 247 1.39 -3.07 19.15
CA ASP A 247 1.00 -4.43 18.76
C ASP A 247 1.72 -4.85 17.47
N LEU A 248 1.87 -3.94 16.50
CA LEU A 248 2.62 -4.20 15.27
C LEU A 248 4.10 -4.46 15.54
N ILE A 249 4.72 -3.65 16.39
CA ILE A 249 6.13 -3.82 16.76
C ILE A 249 6.33 -5.19 17.42
N GLN A 250 5.44 -5.58 18.31
CA GLN A 250 5.52 -6.86 19.01
C GLN A 250 5.30 -8.04 18.06
N LEU A 251 4.41 -7.88 17.08
CA LEU A 251 4.10 -8.90 16.08
C LEU A 251 5.30 -9.18 15.16
N MET A 252 6.04 -8.14 14.78
CA MET A 252 7.15 -8.21 13.85
C MET A 252 8.44 -8.53 14.58
N HIS A 253 8.91 -9.73 14.47
CA HIS A 253 10.07 -10.28 15.17
C HIS A 253 11.33 -9.40 15.04
N ASN A 254 11.65 -8.62 16.08
CA ASN A 254 12.77 -7.68 16.16
C ASN A 254 12.88 -6.73 14.93
N PRO A 255 11.85 -5.95 14.62
CA PRO A 255 11.91 -5.06 13.47
C PRO A 255 12.85 -3.89 13.72
N GLU A 256 13.43 -3.36 12.65
CA GLU A 256 13.99 -2.02 12.67
C GLU A 256 12.82 -1.02 12.59
N ILE A 257 12.92 0.09 13.33
CA ILE A 257 11.84 1.07 13.44
C ILE A 257 12.37 2.45 13.07
N LYS A 258 11.66 3.13 12.17
CA LYS A 258 11.88 4.54 11.83
C LYS A 258 10.63 5.33 12.16
N TYR A 259 10.76 6.28 13.07
CA TYR A 259 9.69 7.23 13.34
C TYR A 259 9.84 8.45 12.43
N VAL A 260 8.74 8.90 11.84
CA VAL A 260 8.70 10.07 10.98
C VAL A 260 7.61 11.04 11.43
N SER A 261 7.80 12.32 11.12
CA SER A 261 6.76 13.33 11.34
C SER A 261 5.74 13.24 10.21
N GLY A 262 4.48 13.41 10.55
CA GLY A 262 3.40 13.50 9.58
C GLY A 262 2.24 12.58 9.85
N GLY A 263 1.24 12.72 9.00
CA GLY A 263 -0.01 11.95 9.05
C GLY A 263 -0.02 10.79 8.06
N HIS A 264 -1.21 10.27 7.82
CA HIS A 264 -1.43 9.11 6.95
C HIS A 264 -0.98 9.32 5.51
N LEU A 265 -1.08 10.55 4.99
CA LEU A 265 -0.67 10.88 3.62
C LEU A 265 0.81 11.24 3.51
N SER A 266 1.57 11.22 4.58
CA SER A 266 3.01 11.54 4.53
C SER A 266 3.79 10.61 3.63
N THR A 267 3.34 9.37 3.44
CA THR A 267 3.90 8.42 2.46
C THR A 267 3.99 9.02 1.06
N ILE A 268 2.99 9.80 0.67
CA ILE A 268 2.95 10.49 -0.62
C ILE A 268 3.57 11.87 -0.52
N LEU A 269 3.20 12.64 0.50
CA LEU A 269 3.60 14.03 0.65
C LEU A 269 5.07 14.22 1.05
N GLN A 270 5.68 13.21 1.66
CA GLN A 270 7.08 13.21 2.14
C GLN A 270 7.87 12.06 1.53
N ALA A 271 7.63 11.72 0.26
CA ALA A 271 8.20 10.56 -0.40
C ALA A 271 9.72 10.46 -0.26
N ASP A 272 10.45 11.56 -0.40
CA ASP A 272 11.92 11.56 -0.33
C ASP A 272 12.45 11.06 1.03
N GLU A 273 11.78 11.43 2.12
CA GLU A 273 12.14 10.99 3.48
C GLU A 273 11.94 9.47 3.62
N TYR A 274 10.83 8.95 3.11
CA TYR A 274 10.54 7.50 3.13
C TYR A 274 11.52 6.72 2.25
N VAL A 275 11.79 7.21 1.05
CA VAL A 275 12.73 6.59 0.12
C VAL A 275 14.12 6.49 0.74
N GLN A 276 14.58 7.55 1.39
CA GLN A 276 15.89 7.55 2.07
C GLN A 276 15.93 6.48 3.17
N ALA A 277 14.91 6.41 4.02
CA ALA A 277 14.83 5.41 5.08
C ALA A 277 14.81 3.98 4.52
N ILE A 278 14.08 3.76 3.45
CA ILE A 278 14.00 2.47 2.75
C ILE A 278 15.38 2.09 2.19
N ARG A 279 16.04 3.00 1.50
CA ARG A 279 17.36 2.73 0.91
C ARG A 279 18.41 2.40 1.97
N GLU A 280 18.45 3.16 3.05
CA GLU A 280 19.37 2.91 4.16
C GLU A 280 19.16 1.51 4.77
N PHE A 281 17.90 1.14 4.99
CA PHE A 281 17.56 -0.19 5.50
C PHE A 281 17.97 -1.30 4.54
N LEU A 282 17.64 -1.17 3.26
CA LEU A 282 17.95 -2.18 2.25
C LEU A 282 19.46 -2.41 2.10
N GLN A 283 20.25 -1.34 2.09
CA GLN A 283 21.70 -1.42 1.97
C GLN A 283 22.36 -2.10 3.17
N LYS A 284 21.77 -1.94 4.35
CA LYS A 284 22.32 -2.45 5.61
C LYS A 284 21.86 -3.89 5.91
N SER A 285 20.64 -4.25 5.56
CA SER A 285 19.95 -5.43 6.12
C SER A 285 19.54 -6.46 5.09
N ILE A 286 19.46 -6.11 3.87
CA ILE A 286 19.07 -6.98 2.76
C ILE A 286 20.02 -6.75 1.57
#